data_3a5882fa0ce35a4f406c88789fdaed28
#
_entry.id   3a5882fa0ce35a4f406c88789fdaed28
#
_cell.length_a   1.000
_cell.length_b   1.000
_cell.length_c   1.000
_cell.angle_alpha   90.00
_cell.angle_beta   90.00
_cell.angle_gamma   90.00
#
_symmetry.space_group_name_H-M   'P 1'
#
loop_
_entity.id
_entity.type
_entity.pdbx_description
1 polymer ?
#
loop_
_entity_poly.entity_id
_entity_poly.type
_entity_poly.pdbx_seq_one_letter_code
_entity_poly.pdbx_strand_id
1 'polypeptide(L)'
;MCNGSIMDKLISFSLPLMVSGILQLAFNAVDIIVVGRFSGSQALAAVGSTTALINVFTNLFIGISLGANVLAARFYAAGKDREMSETVHTSITLALISGIMMAVIGVLLAKWALEIMGTPDDVIGQSALYMRIYFMGMPFFMLYNYGAAILRAIGDTKRPLIFLIISGIANAALNMILVIIFHMGVAGVAIGTIISQLISCVLVLTCLYRSEGSYQLRFSKLRINGAYMEQIFQVGVPAGIQSTVINLSNALLQSSVNSFGSIAMAGYTAANNMLGFLYMSVNSITQACMSFTSQNYGVGKLKRMDRVLRDCAILSVSIAAVLGGLAYSFGPQILTVYTSDPKVISCGMEILAYTSITYFLCGIMDLFPGALRGMGYSAVPMVLSVIGTVGTRIVWVFGIFPNHRSLSVLFVSYPVSWIITIVLQVVCFYFVRKRVHQKEKRLL
;
A
#
# COMPACT_ATOMS: atom_id res chain seq x y z
N MET A 1 18.31 -10.91 -8.93
CA MET A 1 17.33 -11.76 -8.24
C MET A 1 17.33 -13.21 -8.75
N CYS A 2 17.75 -13.47 -9.97
CA CYS A 2 17.71 -14.81 -10.60
C CYS A 2 18.87 -15.73 -10.23
N ASN A 3 19.93 -15.28 -9.56
CA ASN A 3 21.11 -16.03 -9.20
C ASN A 3 21.55 -15.77 -7.75
N GLY A 4 22.40 -16.62 -7.19
CA GLY A 4 22.97 -16.49 -5.83
C GLY A 4 21.98 -16.78 -4.70
N SER A 5 22.32 -16.39 -3.45
CA SER A 5 21.48 -16.56 -2.26
C SER A 5 20.14 -15.79 -2.42
N ILE A 6 19.04 -16.47 -2.12
CA ILE A 6 17.71 -15.86 -2.17
C ILE A 6 17.51 -14.99 -0.93
N MET A 7 17.78 -15.54 0.25
CA MET A 7 17.50 -14.89 1.54
C MET A 7 18.24 -13.56 1.69
N ASP A 8 19.55 -13.51 1.39
CA ASP A 8 20.35 -12.28 1.51
C ASP A 8 19.82 -11.18 0.60
N LYS A 9 19.44 -11.57 -0.62
CA LYS A 9 18.86 -10.63 -1.60
C LYS A 9 17.46 -10.18 -1.21
N LEU A 10 16.64 -11.06 -0.64
CA LEU A 10 15.32 -10.70 -0.12
C LEU A 10 15.44 -9.69 1.02
N ILE A 11 16.33 -9.92 1.99
CA ILE A 11 16.57 -9.00 3.10
C ILE A 11 17.06 -7.65 2.56
N SER A 12 18.08 -7.65 1.71
CA SER A 12 18.63 -6.42 1.12
C SER A 12 17.60 -5.63 0.29
N PHE A 13 16.63 -6.31 -0.31
CA PHE A 13 15.55 -5.70 -1.09
C PHE A 13 14.39 -5.23 -0.20
N SER A 14 13.98 -6.05 0.77
CA SER A 14 12.81 -5.78 1.61
C SER A 14 13.08 -4.71 2.67
N LEU A 15 14.30 -4.65 3.21
CA LEU A 15 14.65 -3.71 4.27
C LEU A 15 14.46 -2.22 3.85
N PRO A 16 14.94 -1.75 2.69
CA PRO A 16 14.66 -0.40 2.24
C PRO A 16 13.17 -0.14 1.99
N LEU A 17 12.41 -1.13 1.51
CA LEU A 17 10.97 -1.01 1.33
C LEU A 17 10.23 -0.89 2.67
N MET A 18 10.64 -1.67 3.66
CA MET A 18 10.08 -1.61 5.01
C MET A 18 10.34 -0.23 5.64
N VAL A 19 11.57 0.27 5.56
CA VAL A 19 11.94 1.61 6.05
C VAL A 19 11.14 2.68 5.29
N SER A 20 10.96 2.55 3.98
CA SER A 20 10.14 3.48 3.18
C SER A 20 8.69 3.52 3.67
N GLY A 21 8.07 2.37 3.93
CA GLY A 21 6.69 2.30 4.43
C GLY A 21 6.54 2.92 5.82
N ILE A 22 7.48 2.64 6.73
CA ILE A 22 7.51 3.22 8.08
C ILE A 22 7.68 4.76 8.01
N LEU A 23 8.59 5.26 7.17
CA LEU A 23 8.79 6.69 6.98
C LEU A 23 7.56 7.38 6.40
N GLN A 24 6.84 6.75 5.47
CA GLN A 24 5.59 7.30 4.95
C GLN A 24 4.55 7.48 6.06
N LEU A 25 4.40 6.50 6.97
CA LEU A 25 3.52 6.63 8.13
C LEU A 25 3.98 7.75 9.07
N ALA A 26 5.30 7.86 9.32
CA ALA A 26 5.86 8.92 10.16
C ALA A 26 5.63 10.32 9.56
N PHE A 27 5.82 10.49 8.26
CA PHE A 27 5.56 11.77 7.58
C PHE A 27 4.08 12.15 7.61
N ASN A 28 3.16 11.19 7.39
CA ASN A 28 1.73 11.44 7.56
C ASN A 28 1.38 11.84 9.00
N ALA A 29 2.02 11.24 9.99
CA ALA A 29 1.84 11.64 11.39
C ALA A 29 2.33 13.08 11.65
N VAL A 30 3.46 13.48 11.07
CA VAL A 30 3.97 14.87 11.16
C VAL A 30 2.96 15.85 10.56
N ASP A 31 2.39 15.56 9.40
CA ASP A 31 1.37 16.39 8.75
C ASP A 31 0.18 16.62 9.66
N ILE A 32 -0.35 15.55 10.26
CA ILE A 32 -1.48 15.59 11.19
C ILE A 32 -1.15 16.39 12.45
N ILE A 33 0.04 16.21 13.01
CA ILE A 33 0.50 16.92 14.21
C ILE A 33 0.63 18.42 13.94
N VAL A 34 1.24 18.80 12.81
CA VAL A 34 1.42 20.21 12.45
C VAL A 34 0.07 20.89 12.26
N VAL A 35 -0.85 20.27 11.52
CA VAL A 35 -2.21 20.81 11.35
C VAL A 35 -2.95 20.92 12.68
N GLY A 36 -2.97 19.86 13.46
CA GLY A 36 -3.74 19.82 14.71
C GLY A 36 -3.23 20.82 15.76
N ARG A 37 -1.92 21.00 15.85
CA ARG A 37 -1.30 21.87 16.85
C ARG A 37 -1.31 23.34 16.48
N PHE A 38 -1.17 23.68 15.19
CA PHE A 38 -0.99 25.07 14.74
C PHE A 38 -2.16 25.63 13.95
N SER A 39 -3.08 24.79 13.43
CA SER A 39 -4.24 25.24 12.65
C SER A 39 -5.58 24.96 13.32
N GLY A 40 -5.58 24.27 14.46
CA GLY A 40 -6.75 24.01 15.28
C GLY A 40 -7.56 22.76 14.88
N SER A 41 -8.59 22.47 15.68
CA SER A 41 -9.38 21.23 15.59
C SER A 41 -10.20 21.12 14.30
N GLN A 42 -10.70 22.21 13.77
CA GLN A 42 -11.45 22.22 12.49
C GLN A 42 -10.54 21.84 11.31
N ALA A 43 -9.31 22.37 11.27
CA ALA A 43 -8.33 22.02 10.25
C ALA A 43 -7.90 20.55 10.34
N LEU A 44 -7.74 20.04 11.57
CA LEU A 44 -7.46 18.63 11.80
C LEU A 44 -8.60 17.72 11.33
N ALA A 45 -9.84 18.09 11.65
CA ALA A 45 -11.04 17.39 11.17
C ALA A 45 -11.16 17.43 9.64
N ALA A 46 -10.79 18.55 9.02
CA ALA A 46 -10.79 18.70 7.56
C ALA A 46 -9.81 17.73 6.89
N VAL A 47 -8.57 17.64 7.36
CA VAL A 47 -7.56 16.70 6.83
C VAL A 47 -8.00 15.26 7.09
N GLY A 48 -8.49 14.96 8.30
CA GLY A 48 -8.92 13.61 8.67
C GLY A 48 -10.09 13.10 7.82
N SER A 49 -11.09 13.93 7.54
CA SER A 49 -12.27 13.55 6.75
C SER A 49 -11.94 13.23 5.28
N THR A 50 -10.88 13.82 4.74
CA THR A 50 -10.47 13.60 3.33
C THR A 50 -9.62 12.34 3.13
N THR A 51 -8.97 11.83 4.18
CA THR A 51 -8.00 10.74 4.10
C THR A 51 -8.60 9.46 3.51
N ALA A 52 -9.83 9.10 3.91
CA ALA A 52 -10.50 7.90 3.41
C ALA A 52 -10.76 7.99 1.90
N LEU A 53 -11.27 9.14 1.43
CA LEU A 53 -11.52 9.37 -0.01
C LEU A 53 -10.23 9.34 -0.81
N ILE A 54 -9.20 10.04 -0.35
CA ILE A 54 -7.89 10.06 -1.00
C ILE A 54 -7.35 8.63 -1.11
N ASN A 55 -7.43 7.84 -0.06
CA ASN A 55 -6.94 6.46 -0.07
C ASN A 55 -7.69 5.55 -1.04
N VAL A 56 -9.01 5.70 -1.17
CA VAL A 56 -9.80 4.92 -2.15
C VAL A 56 -9.31 5.16 -3.57
N PHE A 57 -9.15 6.43 -3.94
CA PHE A 57 -8.69 6.79 -5.29
C PHE A 57 -7.22 6.40 -5.50
N THR A 58 -6.33 6.70 -4.56
CA THR A 58 -4.90 6.45 -4.72
C THR A 58 -4.56 4.97 -4.76
N ASN A 59 -5.22 4.13 -3.93
CA ASN A 59 -4.95 2.68 -3.89
C ASN A 59 -5.24 1.99 -5.21
N LEU A 60 -6.29 2.40 -5.94
CA LEU A 60 -6.59 1.84 -7.25
C LEU A 60 -5.42 2.07 -8.22
N PHE A 61 -4.92 3.31 -8.29
CA PHE A 61 -3.87 3.68 -9.23
C PHE A 61 -2.47 3.21 -8.78
N ILE A 62 -2.22 3.14 -7.47
CA ILE A 62 -1.02 2.47 -6.94
C ILE A 62 -1.04 0.99 -7.35
N GLY A 63 -2.20 0.33 -7.29
CA GLY A 63 -2.36 -1.04 -7.80
C GLY A 63 -1.92 -1.19 -9.24
N ILE A 64 -2.25 -0.25 -10.12
CA ILE A 64 -1.84 -0.28 -11.52
C ILE A 64 -0.30 -0.18 -11.65
N SER A 65 0.37 0.59 -10.79
CA SER A 65 1.85 0.65 -10.77
C SER A 65 2.51 -0.68 -10.41
N LEU A 66 1.82 -1.56 -9.67
CA LEU A 66 2.30 -2.93 -9.42
C LEU A 66 2.31 -3.76 -10.71
N GLY A 67 1.35 -3.53 -11.61
CA GLY A 67 1.36 -4.14 -12.94
C GLY A 67 2.58 -3.73 -13.76
N ALA A 68 2.94 -2.45 -13.71
CA ALA A 68 4.17 -1.96 -14.34
C ALA A 68 5.43 -2.60 -13.74
N ASN A 69 5.49 -2.77 -12.42
CA ASN A 69 6.60 -3.47 -11.74
C ASN A 69 6.73 -4.92 -12.23
N VAL A 70 5.63 -5.67 -12.26
CA VAL A 70 5.62 -7.08 -12.67
C VAL A 70 6.10 -7.23 -14.11
N LEU A 71 5.59 -6.40 -15.02
CA LEU A 71 5.95 -6.49 -16.42
C LEU A 71 7.41 -6.10 -16.68
N ALA A 72 7.84 -4.99 -16.07
CA ALA A 72 9.23 -4.53 -16.15
C ALA A 72 10.21 -5.56 -15.56
N ALA A 73 9.88 -6.16 -14.40
CA ALA A 73 10.71 -7.17 -13.76
C ALA A 73 10.88 -8.41 -14.65
N ARG A 74 9.81 -8.83 -15.33
CA ARG A 74 9.82 -9.97 -16.26
C ARG A 74 10.74 -9.72 -17.44
N PHE A 75 10.57 -8.59 -18.13
CA PHE A 75 11.35 -8.28 -19.34
C PHE A 75 12.81 -7.97 -19.03
N TYR A 76 13.06 -7.27 -17.92
CA TYR A 76 14.42 -7.00 -17.44
C TYR A 76 15.21 -8.29 -17.20
N ALA A 77 14.62 -9.24 -16.47
CA ALA A 77 15.27 -10.51 -16.18
C ALA A 77 15.48 -11.39 -17.43
N ALA A 78 14.56 -11.32 -18.39
CA ALA A 78 14.63 -12.06 -19.65
C ALA A 78 15.60 -11.45 -20.66
N GLY A 79 16.22 -10.29 -20.37
CA GLY A 79 17.11 -9.59 -21.30
C GLY A 79 16.39 -9.06 -22.55
N LYS A 80 15.09 -8.80 -22.44
CA LYS A 80 14.25 -8.29 -23.52
C LYS A 80 14.26 -6.76 -23.51
N ASP A 81 15.33 -6.17 -24.02
CA ASP A 81 15.61 -4.74 -23.91
C ASP A 81 14.56 -3.86 -24.60
N ARG A 82 14.06 -4.30 -25.75
CA ARG A 82 13.03 -3.56 -26.47
C ARG A 82 11.72 -3.54 -25.69
N GLU A 83 11.27 -4.70 -25.23
CA GLU A 83 10.03 -4.83 -24.45
C GLU A 83 10.14 -4.11 -23.10
N MET A 84 11.32 -4.14 -22.48
CA MET A 84 11.59 -3.37 -21.27
C MET A 84 11.47 -1.87 -21.51
N SER A 85 12.10 -1.35 -22.58
CA SER A 85 12.01 0.06 -22.95
C SER A 85 10.57 0.48 -23.25
N GLU A 86 9.81 -0.30 -24.02
CA GLU A 86 8.39 -0.04 -24.30
C GLU A 86 7.55 -0.02 -23.02
N THR A 87 7.82 -0.95 -22.09
CA THR A 87 7.14 -1.01 -20.79
C THR A 87 7.41 0.24 -19.95
N VAL A 88 8.66 0.71 -19.89
CA VAL A 88 9.04 1.92 -19.15
C VAL A 88 8.31 3.14 -19.70
N HIS A 89 8.37 3.35 -21.02
CA HIS A 89 7.74 4.53 -21.66
C HIS A 89 6.22 4.49 -21.56
N THR A 90 5.59 3.32 -21.73
CA THR A 90 4.15 3.12 -21.54
C THR A 90 3.76 3.40 -20.08
N SER A 91 4.54 2.89 -19.10
CA SER A 91 4.27 3.09 -17.67
C SER A 91 4.34 4.56 -17.26
N ILE A 92 5.36 5.29 -17.69
CA ILE A 92 5.51 6.72 -17.36
C ILE A 92 4.42 7.56 -18.05
N THR A 93 4.05 7.23 -19.29
CA THR A 93 2.95 7.90 -19.98
C THR A 93 1.61 7.63 -19.29
N LEU A 94 1.35 6.39 -18.86
CA LEU A 94 0.16 6.02 -18.08
C LEU A 94 0.14 6.76 -16.73
N ALA A 95 1.28 6.88 -16.05
CA ALA A 95 1.39 7.63 -14.79
C ALA A 95 0.98 9.09 -14.97
N LEU A 96 1.45 9.72 -16.03
CA LEU A 96 1.11 11.13 -16.33
C LEU A 96 -0.38 11.28 -16.65
N ILE A 97 -0.94 10.45 -17.52
CA ILE A 97 -2.35 10.51 -17.92
C ILE A 97 -3.25 10.20 -16.74
N SER A 98 -2.99 9.14 -15.98
CA SER A 98 -3.78 8.80 -14.80
C SER A 98 -3.68 9.86 -13.71
N GLY A 99 -2.50 10.45 -13.52
CA GLY A 99 -2.30 11.56 -12.58
C GLY A 99 -3.08 12.80 -12.96
N ILE A 100 -3.07 13.20 -14.22
CA ILE A 100 -3.85 14.34 -14.74
C ILE A 100 -5.36 14.05 -14.62
N MET A 101 -5.78 12.84 -15.01
CA MET A 101 -7.17 12.42 -14.89
C MET A 101 -7.65 12.50 -13.44
N MET A 102 -6.86 11.99 -12.50
CA MET A 102 -7.18 12.07 -11.07
C MET A 102 -7.19 13.51 -10.56
N ALA A 103 -6.27 14.36 -11.01
CA ALA A 103 -6.26 15.77 -10.65
C ALA A 103 -7.56 16.45 -11.08
N VAL A 104 -7.97 16.27 -12.33
CA VAL A 104 -9.22 16.85 -12.87
C VAL A 104 -10.44 16.32 -12.12
N ILE A 105 -10.58 14.99 -12.01
CA ILE A 105 -11.72 14.35 -11.33
C ILE A 105 -11.75 14.76 -9.85
N GLY A 106 -10.61 14.69 -9.17
CA GLY A 106 -10.51 15.00 -7.74
C GLY A 106 -10.85 16.48 -7.44
N VAL A 107 -10.37 17.41 -8.26
CA VAL A 107 -10.68 18.84 -8.08
C VAL A 107 -12.17 19.13 -8.33
N LEU A 108 -12.75 18.53 -9.37
CA LEU A 108 -14.16 18.76 -9.72
C LEU A 108 -15.13 18.11 -8.74
N LEU A 109 -14.83 16.88 -8.30
CA LEU A 109 -15.74 16.07 -7.47
C LEU A 109 -15.47 16.20 -5.97
N ALA A 110 -14.43 16.93 -5.53
CA ALA A 110 -14.02 17.00 -4.12
C ALA A 110 -15.20 17.35 -3.19
N LYS A 111 -15.92 18.43 -3.46
CA LYS A 111 -17.02 18.88 -2.61
C LYS A 111 -18.19 17.89 -2.63
N TRP A 112 -18.60 17.42 -3.80
CA TRP A 112 -19.68 16.46 -3.97
C TRP A 112 -19.41 15.14 -3.24
N ALA A 113 -18.17 14.63 -3.31
CA ALA A 113 -17.79 13.41 -2.61
C ALA A 113 -17.82 13.57 -1.08
N LEU A 114 -17.42 14.75 -0.57
CA LEU A 114 -17.49 15.07 0.86
C LEU A 114 -18.92 15.25 1.35
N GLU A 115 -19.81 15.82 0.54
CA GLU A 115 -21.24 15.94 0.84
C GLU A 115 -21.90 14.55 0.98
N ILE A 116 -21.61 13.62 0.05
CA ILE A 116 -22.12 12.24 0.12
C ILE A 116 -21.61 11.51 1.37
N MET A 117 -20.39 11.80 1.82
CA MET A 117 -19.84 11.22 3.06
C MET A 117 -20.42 11.85 4.33
N GLY A 118 -21.27 12.86 4.23
CA GLY A 118 -21.87 13.53 5.38
C GLY A 118 -20.86 14.37 6.16
N THR A 119 -19.88 14.97 5.48
CA THR A 119 -18.93 15.90 6.12
C THR A 119 -19.67 17.12 6.66
N PRO A 120 -19.48 17.52 7.95
CA PRO A 120 -20.18 18.65 8.55
C PRO A 120 -19.92 19.96 7.82
N ASP A 121 -20.95 20.84 7.79
CA ASP A 121 -20.92 22.12 7.05
C ASP A 121 -19.83 23.08 7.53
N ASP A 122 -19.47 23.03 8.80
CA ASP A 122 -18.40 23.85 9.40
C ASP A 122 -16.98 23.43 8.98
N VAL A 123 -16.82 22.20 8.47
CA VAL A 123 -15.53 21.63 8.08
C VAL A 123 -15.42 21.45 6.56
N ILE A 124 -16.54 21.27 5.85
CA ILE A 124 -16.54 20.88 4.42
C ILE A 124 -15.78 21.86 3.52
N GLY A 125 -15.79 23.15 3.85
CA GLY A 125 -15.06 24.18 3.09
C GLY A 125 -13.55 23.94 3.11
N GLN A 126 -12.98 23.69 4.29
CA GLN A 126 -11.56 23.40 4.47
C GLN A 126 -11.19 22.02 3.91
N SER A 127 -12.06 21.02 4.09
CA SER A 127 -11.89 19.68 3.54
C SER A 127 -11.83 19.71 2.00
N ALA A 128 -12.75 20.43 1.36
CA ALA A 128 -12.78 20.56 -0.09
C ALA A 128 -11.56 21.32 -0.62
N LEU A 129 -11.12 22.36 0.07
CA LEU A 129 -9.90 23.10 -0.28
C LEU A 129 -8.66 22.19 -0.19
N TYR A 130 -8.49 21.49 0.93
CA TYR A 130 -7.38 20.55 1.13
C TYR A 130 -7.37 19.48 0.03
N MET A 131 -8.52 18.85 -0.22
CA MET A 131 -8.66 17.76 -1.18
C MET A 131 -8.38 18.26 -2.61
N ARG A 132 -8.89 19.43 -3.01
CA ARG A 132 -8.61 20.01 -4.33
C ARG A 132 -7.13 20.27 -4.54
N ILE A 133 -6.47 20.91 -3.56
CA ILE A 133 -5.02 21.16 -3.64
C ILE A 133 -4.27 19.82 -3.70
N TYR A 134 -4.60 18.87 -2.83
CA TYR A 134 -3.95 17.56 -2.81
C TYR A 134 -4.05 16.84 -4.17
N PHE A 135 -5.22 16.82 -4.79
CA PHE A 135 -5.42 16.18 -6.10
C PHE A 135 -4.67 16.87 -7.24
N MET A 136 -4.39 18.18 -7.14
CA MET A 136 -3.50 18.84 -8.10
C MET A 136 -2.07 18.28 -8.10
N GLY A 137 -1.63 17.66 -7.01
CA GLY A 137 -0.34 16.97 -6.90
C GLY A 137 -0.33 15.56 -7.47
N MET A 138 -1.47 14.99 -7.86
CA MET A 138 -1.55 13.58 -8.30
C MET A 138 -0.66 13.23 -9.50
N PRO A 139 -0.44 14.08 -10.49
CA PRO A 139 0.52 13.77 -11.56
C PRO A 139 1.91 13.46 -11.03
N PHE A 140 2.41 14.22 -10.07
CA PHE A 140 3.72 14.02 -9.46
C PHE A 140 3.76 12.75 -8.61
N PHE A 141 2.71 12.51 -7.83
CA PHE A 141 2.55 11.30 -7.03
C PHE A 141 2.55 10.04 -7.90
N MET A 142 1.80 10.04 -9.01
CA MET A 142 1.75 8.90 -9.92
C MET A 142 3.08 8.67 -10.62
N LEU A 143 3.72 9.71 -11.13
CA LEU A 143 5.03 9.60 -11.77
C LEU A 143 6.09 9.02 -10.81
N TYR A 144 6.09 9.44 -9.55
CA TYR A 144 6.97 8.86 -8.55
C TYR A 144 6.67 7.37 -8.33
N ASN A 145 5.40 6.99 -8.13
CA ASN A 145 5.03 5.60 -7.84
C ASN A 145 5.39 4.64 -8.99
N TYR A 146 5.13 5.04 -10.24
CA TYR A 146 5.48 4.23 -11.39
C TYR A 146 6.99 4.20 -11.64
N GLY A 147 7.69 5.32 -11.49
CA GLY A 147 9.15 5.35 -11.58
C GLY A 147 9.83 4.49 -10.51
N ALA A 148 9.35 4.56 -9.26
CA ALA A 148 9.80 3.70 -8.18
C ALA A 148 9.47 2.22 -8.44
N ALA A 149 8.32 1.92 -9.06
CA ALA A 149 7.96 0.56 -9.48
C ALA A 149 8.93 -0.02 -10.50
N ILE A 150 9.39 0.79 -11.46
CA ILE A 150 10.42 0.40 -12.45
C ILE A 150 11.75 0.13 -11.76
N LEU A 151 12.19 1.00 -10.83
CA LEU A 151 13.44 0.79 -10.08
C LEU A 151 13.37 -0.47 -9.22
N ARG A 152 12.24 -0.72 -8.55
CA ARG A 152 12.02 -1.99 -7.82
C ARG A 152 12.06 -3.20 -8.74
N ALA A 153 11.53 -3.10 -9.96
CA ALA A 153 11.52 -4.18 -10.94
C ALA A 153 12.93 -4.66 -11.31
N ILE A 154 13.90 -3.75 -11.39
CA ILE A 154 15.30 -4.06 -11.66
C ILE A 154 16.10 -4.45 -10.40
N GLY A 155 15.49 -4.38 -9.22
CA GLY A 155 16.10 -4.75 -7.94
C GLY A 155 16.61 -3.59 -7.11
N ASP A 156 16.40 -2.36 -7.52
CA ASP A 156 16.84 -1.17 -6.79
C ASP A 156 15.70 -0.62 -5.91
N THR A 157 15.83 -0.85 -4.61
CA THR A 157 14.92 -0.32 -3.58
C THR A 157 15.55 0.80 -2.76
N LYS A 158 16.88 0.98 -2.89
CA LYS A 158 17.62 1.99 -2.13
C LYS A 158 17.41 3.40 -2.66
N ARG A 159 17.45 3.58 -3.99
CA ARG A 159 17.22 4.91 -4.61
C ARG A 159 15.82 5.45 -4.31
N PRO A 160 14.72 4.69 -4.49
CA PRO A 160 13.39 5.15 -4.06
C PRO A 160 13.30 5.55 -2.59
N LEU A 161 13.97 4.81 -1.68
CA LEU A 161 14.04 5.17 -0.27
C LEU A 161 14.74 6.53 -0.06
N ILE A 162 15.89 6.76 -0.72
CA ILE A 162 16.62 8.03 -0.62
C ILE A 162 15.75 9.19 -1.12
N PHE A 163 15.04 9.01 -2.24
CA PHE A 163 14.13 10.02 -2.78
C PHE A 163 12.99 10.33 -1.81
N LEU A 164 12.45 9.31 -1.15
CA LEU A 164 11.42 9.47 -0.13
C LEU A 164 11.95 10.23 1.10
N ILE A 165 13.17 9.94 1.56
CA ILE A 165 13.78 10.65 2.69
C ILE A 165 13.96 12.13 2.36
N ILE A 166 14.51 12.45 1.20
CA ILE A 166 14.71 13.84 0.76
C ILE A 166 13.38 14.58 0.68
N SER A 167 12.40 13.99 0.00
CA SER A 167 11.08 14.60 -0.17
C SER A 167 10.31 14.71 1.14
N GLY A 168 10.44 13.73 2.05
CA GLY A 168 9.78 13.74 3.34
C GLY A 168 10.36 14.78 4.29
N ILE A 169 11.67 14.97 4.32
CA ILE A 169 12.30 16.06 5.08
C ILE A 169 11.87 17.43 4.52
N ALA A 170 11.83 17.57 3.20
CA ALA A 170 11.32 18.78 2.55
C ALA A 170 9.84 19.02 2.88
N ASN A 171 9.01 17.98 2.89
CA ASN A 171 7.60 18.07 3.30
C ASN A 171 7.45 18.59 4.72
N ALA A 172 8.16 17.99 5.70
CA ALA A 172 8.11 18.41 7.09
C ALA A 172 8.55 19.87 7.27
N ALA A 173 9.65 20.29 6.61
CA ALA A 173 10.14 21.66 6.64
C ALA A 173 9.13 22.64 6.01
N LEU A 174 8.58 22.31 4.85
CA LEU A 174 7.58 23.14 4.15
C LEU A 174 6.29 23.26 4.96
N ASN A 175 5.81 22.17 5.57
CA ASN A 175 4.62 22.22 6.43
C ASN A 175 4.85 23.19 7.61
N MET A 176 5.99 23.11 8.28
CA MET A 176 6.31 24.05 9.35
C MET A 176 6.36 25.50 8.86
N ILE A 177 7.01 25.75 7.72
CA ILE A 177 7.11 27.10 7.15
C ILE A 177 5.72 27.62 6.74
N LEU A 178 4.97 26.85 5.94
CA LEU A 178 3.71 27.31 5.37
C LEU A 178 2.59 27.43 6.42
N VAL A 179 2.57 26.54 7.42
CA VAL A 179 1.54 26.56 8.46
C VAL A 179 1.89 27.51 9.60
N ILE A 180 3.15 27.53 10.07
CA ILE A 180 3.53 28.31 11.25
C ILE A 180 3.89 29.74 10.88
N ILE A 181 4.68 29.95 9.82
CA ILE A 181 5.15 31.29 9.43
C ILE A 181 4.13 31.99 8.55
N PHE A 182 3.59 31.31 7.53
CA PHE A 182 2.66 31.90 6.58
C PHE A 182 1.19 31.74 6.99
N HIS A 183 0.88 31.01 8.07
CA HIS A 183 -0.48 30.78 8.60
C HIS A 183 -1.48 30.27 7.57
N MET A 184 -1.02 29.41 6.62
CA MET A 184 -1.86 28.93 5.52
C MET A 184 -2.80 27.77 5.91
N GLY A 185 -2.74 27.28 7.15
CA GLY A 185 -3.63 26.23 7.64
C GLY A 185 -3.57 24.94 6.79
N VAL A 186 -4.75 24.41 6.45
CA VAL A 186 -4.86 23.16 5.63
C VAL A 186 -4.27 23.33 4.23
N ALA A 187 -4.35 24.52 3.63
CA ALA A 187 -3.76 24.79 2.32
C ALA A 187 -2.23 24.70 2.37
N GLY A 188 -1.61 25.14 3.46
CA GLY A 188 -0.16 25.07 3.65
C GLY A 188 0.34 23.64 3.64
N VAL A 189 -0.32 22.72 4.36
CA VAL A 189 0.05 21.30 4.39
C VAL A 189 -0.15 20.65 3.01
N ALA A 190 -1.27 20.94 2.34
CA ALA A 190 -1.53 20.39 1.00
C ALA A 190 -0.49 20.87 -0.02
N ILE A 191 -0.10 22.14 0.01
CA ILE A 191 0.96 22.69 -0.86
C ILE A 191 2.32 22.09 -0.52
N GLY A 192 2.67 21.96 0.76
CA GLY A 192 3.89 21.27 1.21
C GLY A 192 3.97 19.84 0.69
N THR A 193 2.85 19.12 0.71
CA THR A 193 2.74 17.77 0.16
C THR A 193 2.96 17.75 -1.36
N ILE A 194 2.36 18.67 -2.12
CA ILE A 194 2.56 18.77 -3.58
C ILE A 194 4.04 19.02 -3.91
N ILE A 195 4.66 19.97 -3.22
CA ILE A 195 6.07 20.32 -3.49
C ILE A 195 6.98 19.12 -3.16
N SER A 196 6.72 18.40 -2.07
CA SER A 196 7.47 17.19 -1.73
C SER A 196 7.28 16.07 -2.76
N GLN A 197 6.06 15.90 -3.28
CA GLN A 197 5.77 14.95 -4.36
C GLN A 197 6.47 15.36 -5.66
N LEU A 198 6.53 16.65 -5.99
CA LEU A 198 7.28 17.16 -7.12
C LEU A 198 8.78 16.85 -6.97
N ILE A 199 9.35 17.06 -5.79
CA ILE A 199 10.77 16.73 -5.52
C ILE A 199 11.03 15.23 -5.77
N SER A 200 10.22 14.35 -5.20
CA SER A 200 10.40 12.90 -5.40
C SER A 200 10.19 12.49 -6.86
N CYS A 201 9.24 13.10 -7.55
CA CYS A 201 8.99 12.92 -8.99
C CYS A 201 10.23 13.31 -9.83
N VAL A 202 10.77 14.50 -9.61
CA VAL A 202 11.97 14.98 -10.33
C VAL A 202 13.16 14.07 -10.07
N LEU A 203 13.37 13.64 -8.82
CA LEU A 203 14.46 12.74 -8.47
C LEU A 203 14.35 11.39 -9.18
N VAL A 204 13.17 10.77 -9.19
CA VAL A 204 12.97 9.46 -9.84
C VAL A 204 13.07 9.55 -11.35
N LEU A 205 12.49 10.59 -11.97
CA LEU A 205 12.58 10.79 -13.42
C LEU A 205 14.01 11.11 -13.88
N THR A 206 14.74 11.94 -13.12
CA THR A 206 16.15 12.21 -13.38
C THR A 206 17.00 10.95 -13.25
N CYS A 207 16.72 10.12 -12.23
CA CYS A 207 17.39 8.84 -12.07
C CYS A 207 17.18 7.93 -13.28
N LEU A 208 15.94 7.78 -13.76
CA LEU A 208 15.62 6.96 -14.93
C LEU A 208 16.20 7.55 -16.22
N TYR A 209 16.20 8.87 -16.36
CA TYR A 209 16.76 9.55 -17.54
C TYR A 209 18.28 9.38 -17.64
N ARG A 210 19.00 9.48 -16.49
CA ARG A 210 20.46 9.32 -16.43
C ARG A 210 20.92 7.87 -16.36
N SER A 211 20.01 6.94 -16.22
CA SER A 211 20.32 5.51 -16.19
C SER A 211 20.78 5.04 -17.57
N GLU A 212 21.62 4.03 -17.58
CA GLU A 212 22.07 3.36 -18.81
C GLU A 212 21.34 2.01 -18.95
N GLY A 213 21.08 1.59 -20.17
CA GLY A 213 20.47 0.30 -20.47
C GLY A 213 18.99 0.38 -20.86
N SER A 214 18.31 -0.78 -20.80
CA SER A 214 16.96 -0.97 -21.35
C SER A 214 15.85 -0.24 -20.59
N TYR A 215 16.09 0.18 -19.35
CA TYR A 215 15.14 0.93 -18.53
C TYR A 215 15.37 2.45 -18.54
N GLN A 216 16.28 2.95 -19.39
CA GLN A 216 16.51 4.37 -19.58
C GLN A 216 15.25 5.07 -20.07
N LEU A 217 14.84 6.13 -19.37
CA LEU A 217 13.75 6.99 -19.82
C LEU A 217 14.25 8.00 -20.86
N ARG A 218 13.60 8.04 -22.02
CA ARG A 218 13.82 9.06 -23.06
C ARG A 218 12.49 9.75 -23.33
N PHE A 219 12.38 11.03 -23.01
CA PHE A 219 11.12 11.79 -23.17
C PHE A 219 10.61 11.78 -24.62
N SER A 220 11.51 11.73 -25.60
CA SER A 220 11.13 11.62 -27.03
C SER A 220 10.46 10.30 -27.42
N LYS A 221 10.57 9.27 -26.59
CA LYS A 221 9.97 7.94 -26.82
C LYS A 221 8.71 7.69 -26.00
N LEU A 222 8.22 8.71 -25.27
CA LEU A 222 6.98 8.58 -24.51
C LEU A 222 5.82 8.29 -25.45
N ARG A 223 5.22 7.12 -25.27
CA ARG A 223 4.05 6.66 -26.02
C ARG A 223 3.36 5.54 -25.25
N ILE A 224 2.09 5.33 -25.55
CA ILE A 224 1.35 4.17 -25.05
C ILE A 224 1.45 3.05 -26.08
N ASN A 225 1.97 1.91 -25.67
CA ASN A 225 1.84 0.68 -26.42
C ASN A 225 0.66 -0.13 -25.85
N GLY A 226 -0.40 -0.30 -26.63
CA GLY A 226 -1.64 -0.94 -26.17
C GLY A 226 -1.44 -2.34 -25.61
N ALA A 227 -0.56 -3.14 -26.20
CA ALA A 227 -0.28 -4.50 -25.73
C ALA A 227 0.36 -4.54 -24.33
N TYR A 228 1.27 -3.62 -24.03
CA TYR A 228 1.90 -3.53 -22.70
C TYR A 228 0.98 -2.85 -21.70
N MET A 229 0.20 -1.85 -22.11
CA MET A 229 -0.83 -1.24 -21.30
C MET A 229 -1.86 -2.27 -20.82
N GLU A 230 -2.36 -3.12 -21.71
CA GLU A 230 -3.29 -4.20 -21.39
C GLU A 230 -2.70 -5.14 -20.33
N GLN A 231 -1.43 -5.57 -20.51
CA GLN A 231 -0.76 -6.45 -19.54
C GLN A 231 -0.56 -5.77 -18.18
N ILE A 232 -0.24 -4.48 -18.16
CA ILE A 232 -0.14 -3.69 -16.91
C ILE A 232 -1.49 -3.66 -16.22
N PHE A 233 -2.57 -3.42 -16.94
CA PHE A 233 -3.93 -3.37 -16.38
C PHE A 233 -4.43 -4.74 -15.91
N GLN A 234 -4.14 -5.82 -16.63
CA GLN A 234 -4.51 -7.19 -16.23
C GLN A 234 -3.94 -7.56 -14.86
N VAL A 235 -2.77 -7.04 -14.48
CA VAL A 235 -2.18 -7.27 -13.16
C VAL A 235 -2.58 -6.17 -12.18
N GLY A 236 -2.51 -4.93 -12.59
CA GLY A 236 -2.61 -3.77 -11.71
C GLY A 236 -4.01 -3.42 -11.28
N VAL A 237 -4.99 -3.45 -12.19
CA VAL A 237 -6.39 -3.11 -11.87
C VAL A 237 -6.97 -4.05 -10.81
N PRO A 238 -6.88 -5.39 -10.95
CA PRO A 238 -7.35 -6.29 -9.91
C PRO A 238 -6.62 -6.06 -8.56
N ALA A 239 -5.32 -5.75 -8.57
CA ALA A 239 -4.57 -5.46 -7.35
C ALA A 239 -5.09 -4.18 -6.65
N GLY A 240 -5.39 -3.13 -7.41
CA GLY A 240 -5.95 -1.89 -6.89
C GLY A 240 -7.36 -2.07 -6.34
N ILE A 241 -8.23 -2.79 -7.05
CA ILE A 241 -9.59 -3.14 -6.59
C ILE A 241 -9.50 -3.93 -5.29
N GLN A 242 -8.64 -4.94 -5.20
CA GLN A 242 -8.45 -5.73 -3.98
C GLN A 242 -8.10 -4.84 -2.79
N SER A 243 -7.13 -3.95 -2.93
CA SER A 243 -6.71 -3.04 -1.86
C SER A 243 -7.85 -2.11 -1.42
N THR A 244 -8.59 -1.56 -2.37
CA THR A 244 -9.72 -0.66 -2.11
C THR A 244 -10.84 -1.39 -1.35
N VAL A 245 -11.22 -2.59 -1.79
CA VAL A 245 -12.32 -3.35 -1.17
C VAL A 245 -11.94 -3.87 0.22
N ILE A 246 -10.68 -4.26 0.44
CA ILE A 246 -10.19 -4.63 1.77
C ILE A 246 -10.22 -3.42 2.73
N ASN A 247 -9.82 -2.23 2.29
CA ASN A 247 -9.90 -1.02 3.11
C ASN A 247 -11.36 -0.68 3.47
N LEU A 248 -12.30 -0.86 2.53
CA LEU A 248 -13.73 -0.70 2.81
C LEU A 248 -14.22 -1.71 3.88
N SER A 249 -13.74 -2.95 3.83
CA SER A 249 -14.03 -3.97 4.85
C SER A 249 -13.48 -3.59 6.23
N ASN A 250 -12.30 -2.96 6.30
CA ASN A 250 -11.76 -2.44 7.56
C ASN A 250 -12.65 -1.31 8.12
N ALA A 251 -13.18 -0.44 7.25
CA ALA A 251 -14.12 0.60 7.65
C ALA A 251 -15.44 0.03 8.21
N LEU A 252 -15.94 -1.08 7.66
CA LEU A 252 -17.10 -1.81 8.20
C LEU A 252 -16.84 -2.31 9.63
N LEU A 253 -15.69 -2.91 9.89
CA LEU A 253 -15.31 -3.33 11.24
C LEU A 253 -15.18 -2.14 12.19
N GLN A 254 -14.57 -1.06 11.74
CA GLN A 254 -14.47 0.18 12.53
C GLN A 254 -15.84 0.74 12.90
N SER A 255 -16.79 0.75 11.97
CA SER A 255 -18.17 1.16 12.24
C SER A 255 -18.81 0.31 13.34
N SER A 256 -18.54 -1.00 13.35
CA SER A 256 -19.01 -1.90 14.41
C SER A 256 -18.35 -1.61 15.76
N VAL A 257 -17.04 -1.28 15.78
CA VAL A 257 -16.34 -0.84 17.01
C VAL A 257 -16.93 0.46 17.55
N ASN A 258 -17.26 1.39 16.67
CA ASN A 258 -17.84 2.69 17.05
C ASN A 258 -19.17 2.52 17.83
N SER A 259 -19.91 1.43 17.61
CA SER A 259 -21.13 1.12 18.36
C SER A 259 -20.91 0.82 19.85
N PHE A 260 -19.66 0.61 20.29
CA PHE A 260 -19.29 0.42 21.70
C PHE A 260 -18.92 1.75 22.40
N GLY A 261 -18.95 2.86 21.69
CA GLY A 261 -18.68 4.19 22.23
C GLY A 261 -17.26 4.69 22.04
N SER A 262 -17.01 5.90 22.53
CA SER A 262 -15.77 6.65 22.28
C SER A 262 -14.49 5.99 22.83
N ILE A 263 -14.60 5.30 23.96
CA ILE A 263 -13.46 4.60 24.59
C ILE A 263 -12.97 3.47 23.68
N ALA A 264 -13.89 2.63 23.19
CA ALA A 264 -13.56 1.53 22.28
C ALA A 264 -13.01 2.06 20.94
N MET A 265 -13.60 3.14 20.41
CA MET A 265 -13.15 3.78 19.19
C MET A 265 -11.73 4.34 19.32
N ALA A 266 -11.42 4.99 20.44
CA ALA A 266 -10.08 5.52 20.72
C ALA A 266 -9.03 4.40 20.86
N GLY A 267 -9.35 3.32 21.60
CA GLY A 267 -8.49 2.15 21.75
C GLY A 267 -8.22 1.44 20.43
N TYR A 268 -9.26 1.25 19.60
CA TYR A 268 -9.14 0.68 18.27
C TYR A 268 -8.25 1.53 17.37
N THR A 269 -8.43 2.85 17.38
CA THR A 269 -7.62 3.77 16.54
C THR A 269 -6.14 3.73 16.93
N ALA A 270 -5.84 3.77 18.22
CA ALA A 270 -4.47 3.69 18.72
C ALA A 270 -3.80 2.36 18.36
N ALA A 271 -4.51 1.24 18.56
CA ALA A 271 -4.01 -0.08 18.18
C ALA A 271 -3.82 -0.23 16.67
N ASN A 272 -4.74 0.28 15.84
CA ASN A 272 -4.62 0.26 14.38
C ASN A 272 -3.39 1.04 13.86
N ASN A 273 -3.04 2.15 14.50
CA ASN A 273 -1.82 2.87 14.15
C ASN A 273 -0.58 2.00 14.40
N MET A 274 -0.54 1.25 15.51
CA MET A 274 0.55 0.29 15.76
C MET A 274 0.57 -0.84 14.73
N LEU A 275 -0.59 -1.41 14.41
CA LEU A 275 -0.72 -2.47 13.41
C LEU A 275 -0.33 -1.99 12.01
N GLY A 276 -0.45 -0.69 11.71
CA GLY A 276 0.03 -0.09 10.48
C GLY A 276 1.53 -0.29 10.25
N PHE A 277 2.35 -0.17 11.29
CA PHE A 277 3.80 -0.44 11.21
C PHE A 277 4.09 -1.91 10.92
N LEU A 278 3.35 -2.83 11.56
CA LEU A 278 3.45 -4.26 11.29
C LEU A 278 3.08 -4.55 9.84
N TYR A 279 1.99 -3.97 9.36
CA TYR A 279 1.53 -4.14 7.99
C TYR A 279 2.57 -3.69 6.96
N MET A 280 3.17 -2.50 7.13
CA MET A 280 4.20 -2.01 6.22
C MET A 280 5.41 -2.94 6.16
N SER A 281 5.80 -3.52 7.29
CA SER A 281 6.91 -4.46 7.37
C SER A 281 6.62 -5.75 6.60
N VAL A 282 5.44 -6.32 6.77
CA VAL A 282 5.01 -7.55 6.10
C VAL A 282 4.76 -7.32 4.60
N ASN A 283 4.12 -6.21 4.24
CA ASN A 283 3.84 -5.84 2.86
C ASN A 283 5.12 -5.62 2.03
N SER A 284 6.22 -5.17 2.65
CA SER A 284 7.52 -5.06 1.98
C SER A 284 8.03 -6.41 1.47
N ILE A 285 7.79 -7.48 2.23
CA ILE A 285 8.16 -8.85 1.84
C ILE A 285 7.26 -9.36 0.72
N THR A 286 5.98 -9.02 0.76
CA THR A 286 5.03 -9.34 -0.34
C THR A 286 5.44 -8.68 -1.65
N GLN A 287 5.86 -7.41 -1.62
CA GLN A 287 6.38 -6.72 -2.81
C GLN A 287 7.69 -7.35 -3.31
N ALA A 288 8.57 -7.77 -2.39
CA ALA A 288 9.77 -8.53 -2.75
C ALA A 288 9.41 -9.86 -3.41
N CYS A 289 8.49 -10.63 -2.81
CA CYS A 289 8.00 -11.89 -3.36
C CYS A 289 7.48 -11.72 -4.79
N MET A 290 6.67 -10.70 -5.04
CA MET A 290 6.12 -10.38 -6.35
C MET A 290 7.23 -10.07 -7.37
N SER A 291 8.17 -9.19 -7.04
CA SER A 291 9.26 -8.79 -7.95
C SER A 291 10.23 -9.94 -8.25
N PHE A 292 10.61 -10.71 -7.22
CA PHE A 292 11.49 -11.88 -7.39
C PHE A 292 10.80 -12.99 -8.18
N THR A 293 9.52 -13.25 -7.92
CA THR A 293 8.73 -14.23 -8.67
C THR A 293 8.63 -13.82 -10.13
N SER A 294 8.33 -12.54 -10.42
CA SER A 294 8.21 -12.05 -11.79
C SER A 294 9.52 -12.16 -12.59
N GLN A 295 10.67 -11.80 -11.97
CA GLN A 295 11.96 -11.98 -12.61
C GLN A 295 12.28 -13.45 -12.88
N ASN A 296 12.07 -14.33 -11.91
CA ASN A 296 12.35 -15.76 -12.08
C ASN A 296 11.40 -16.43 -13.08
N TYR A 297 10.15 -15.96 -13.14
CA TYR A 297 9.17 -16.39 -14.13
C TYR A 297 9.60 -15.98 -15.56
N GLY A 298 10.11 -14.75 -15.72
CA GLY A 298 10.61 -14.24 -17.00
C GLY A 298 11.75 -15.05 -17.60
N VAL A 299 12.59 -15.68 -16.76
CA VAL A 299 13.71 -16.53 -17.20
C VAL A 299 13.43 -18.04 -17.10
N GLY A 300 12.18 -18.43 -16.82
CA GLY A 300 11.79 -19.85 -16.74
C GLY A 300 12.32 -20.61 -15.51
N LYS A 301 12.82 -19.92 -14.45
CA LYS A 301 13.38 -20.58 -13.25
C LYS A 301 12.29 -20.94 -12.24
N LEU A 302 11.36 -21.84 -12.62
CA LEU A 302 10.16 -22.17 -11.83
C LEU A 302 10.49 -22.79 -10.46
N LYS A 303 11.49 -23.67 -10.37
CA LYS A 303 11.94 -24.23 -9.08
C LYS A 303 12.47 -23.15 -8.13
N ARG A 304 13.06 -22.08 -8.69
CA ARG A 304 13.55 -20.96 -7.88
C ARG A 304 12.41 -20.09 -7.37
N MET A 305 11.32 -19.94 -8.14
CA MET A 305 10.11 -19.25 -7.67
C MET A 305 9.53 -19.91 -6.41
N ASP A 306 9.48 -21.24 -6.36
CA ASP A 306 8.97 -21.96 -5.18
C ASP A 306 9.86 -21.70 -3.95
N ARG A 307 11.18 -21.65 -4.15
CA ARG A 307 12.12 -21.29 -3.08
C ARG A 307 11.93 -19.83 -2.63
N VAL A 308 11.71 -18.91 -3.57
CA VAL A 308 11.41 -17.50 -3.26
C VAL A 308 10.17 -17.40 -2.38
N LEU A 309 9.08 -18.09 -2.75
CA LEU A 309 7.84 -18.07 -1.95
C LEU A 309 8.08 -18.63 -0.54
N ARG A 310 8.79 -19.76 -0.43
CA ARG A 310 9.14 -20.37 0.86
C ARG A 310 9.99 -19.43 1.73
N ASP A 311 11.03 -18.84 1.15
CA ASP A 311 11.97 -17.98 1.89
C ASP A 311 11.28 -16.65 2.29
N CYS A 312 10.38 -16.12 1.45
CA CYS A 312 9.50 -15.01 1.80
C CYS A 312 8.52 -15.37 2.93
N ALA A 313 7.96 -16.59 2.93
CA ALA A 313 7.07 -17.03 4.00
C ALA A 313 7.83 -17.13 5.34
N ILE A 314 9.03 -17.71 5.36
CA ILE A 314 9.88 -17.78 6.56
C ILE A 314 10.18 -16.36 7.06
N LEU A 315 10.60 -15.46 6.18
CA LEU A 315 10.94 -14.08 6.56
C LEU A 315 9.72 -13.31 7.06
N SER A 316 8.57 -13.44 6.39
CA SER A 316 7.32 -12.78 6.76
C SER A 316 6.81 -13.25 8.13
N VAL A 317 6.79 -14.57 8.36
CA VAL A 317 6.38 -15.16 9.64
C VAL A 317 7.34 -14.73 10.75
N SER A 318 8.66 -14.77 10.52
CA SER A 318 9.66 -14.37 11.52
C SER A 318 9.51 -12.89 11.90
N ILE A 319 9.41 -12.00 10.93
CA ILE A 319 9.26 -10.56 11.18
C ILE A 319 7.91 -10.28 11.85
N ALA A 320 6.81 -10.87 11.37
CA ALA A 320 5.50 -10.68 11.96
C ALA A 320 5.42 -11.21 13.40
N ALA A 321 6.04 -12.36 13.69
CA ALA A 321 6.08 -12.92 15.03
C ALA A 321 6.90 -12.04 16.00
N VAL A 322 8.08 -11.58 15.56
CA VAL A 322 8.93 -10.70 16.38
C VAL A 322 8.24 -9.36 16.62
N LEU A 323 7.81 -8.67 15.57
CA LEU A 323 7.19 -7.35 15.70
C LEU A 323 5.81 -7.44 16.38
N GLY A 324 5.01 -8.46 16.09
CA GLY A 324 3.72 -8.71 16.74
C GLY A 324 3.89 -9.03 18.22
N GLY A 325 4.87 -9.85 18.58
CA GLY A 325 5.24 -10.14 19.96
C GLY A 325 5.71 -8.89 20.72
N LEU A 326 6.56 -8.07 20.11
CA LEU A 326 6.99 -6.78 20.67
C LEU A 326 5.82 -5.81 20.81
N ALA A 327 4.95 -5.70 19.81
CA ALA A 327 3.77 -4.85 19.84
C ALA A 327 2.81 -5.25 20.98
N TYR A 328 2.63 -6.54 21.23
CA TYR A 328 1.82 -7.01 22.35
C TYR A 328 2.52 -6.79 23.69
N SER A 329 3.79 -7.16 23.84
CA SER A 329 4.53 -7.09 25.09
C SER A 329 4.75 -5.65 25.57
N PHE A 330 5.05 -4.74 24.65
CA PHE A 330 5.24 -3.30 24.90
C PHE A 330 3.98 -2.48 24.59
N GLY A 331 2.86 -3.15 24.27
CA GLY A 331 1.61 -2.52 23.90
C GLY A 331 1.13 -1.46 24.88
N PRO A 332 1.06 -1.75 26.21
CA PRO A 332 0.64 -0.75 27.19
C PRO A 332 1.49 0.52 27.14
N GLN A 333 2.83 0.38 27.09
CA GLN A 333 3.77 1.52 27.03
C GLN A 333 3.63 2.32 25.74
N ILE A 334 3.45 1.63 24.61
CA ILE A 334 3.28 2.31 23.31
C ILE A 334 1.92 3.01 23.23
N LEU A 335 0.86 2.38 23.75
CA LEU A 335 -0.47 2.99 23.78
C LEU A 335 -0.53 4.23 24.68
N THR A 336 0.32 4.33 25.73
CA THR A 336 0.40 5.55 26.56
C THR A 336 0.89 6.78 25.79
N VAL A 337 1.56 6.59 24.66
CA VAL A 337 1.92 7.70 23.75
C VAL A 337 0.67 8.36 23.13
N TYR A 338 -0.38 7.58 22.92
CA TYR A 338 -1.64 8.04 22.32
C TYR A 338 -2.67 8.51 23.34
N THR A 339 -2.68 7.93 24.54
CA THR A 339 -3.67 8.22 25.57
C THR A 339 -3.16 7.86 26.97
N SER A 340 -3.59 8.64 27.97
CA SER A 340 -3.37 8.32 29.38
C SER A 340 -4.56 7.63 30.06
N ASP A 341 -5.67 7.39 29.32
CA ASP A 341 -6.85 6.73 29.88
C ASP A 341 -6.65 5.21 29.94
N PRO A 342 -6.64 4.59 31.16
CA PRO A 342 -6.45 3.14 31.28
C PRO A 342 -7.51 2.30 30.57
N LYS A 343 -8.75 2.81 30.45
CA LYS A 343 -9.84 2.09 29.76
C LYS A 343 -9.60 2.02 28.26
N VAL A 344 -9.10 3.11 27.66
CA VAL A 344 -8.72 3.16 26.26
C VAL A 344 -7.54 2.22 25.98
N ILE A 345 -6.54 2.22 26.87
CA ILE A 345 -5.39 1.30 26.77
C ILE A 345 -5.87 -0.16 26.84
N SER A 346 -6.77 -0.49 27.77
CA SER A 346 -7.34 -1.83 27.89
C SER A 346 -8.04 -2.29 26.61
N CYS A 347 -8.88 -1.44 26.00
CA CYS A 347 -9.52 -1.73 24.72
C CYS A 347 -8.50 -1.90 23.59
N GLY A 348 -7.46 -1.07 23.55
CA GLY A 348 -6.36 -1.20 22.57
C GLY A 348 -5.60 -2.51 22.75
N MET A 349 -5.35 -2.93 23.98
CA MET A 349 -4.69 -4.21 24.26
C MET A 349 -5.55 -5.41 23.88
N GLU A 350 -6.88 -5.30 24.00
CA GLU A 350 -7.78 -6.36 23.57
C GLU A 350 -7.67 -6.64 22.07
N ILE A 351 -7.68 -5.60 21.22
CA ILE A 351 -7.45 -5.82 19.77
C ILE A 351 -6.05 -6.36 19.48
N LEU A 352 -5.00 -5.85 20.16
CA LEU A 352 -3.63 -6.33 19.95
C LEU A 352 -3.48 -7.81 20.31
N ALA A 353 -4.18 -8.29 21.35
CA ALA A 353 -4.16 -9.70 21.73
C ALA A 353 -4.63 -10.63 20.61
N TYR A 354 -5.66 -10.24 19.85
CA TYR A 354 -6.18 -11.06 18.74
C TYR A 354 -5.46 -10.83 17.43
N THR A 355 -4.94 -9.63 17.18
CA THR A 355 -4.41 -9.26 15.87
C THR A 355 -2.90 -9.30 15.81
N SER A 356 -2.17 -8.72 16.79
CA SER A 356 -0.70 -8.63 16.69
C SER A 356 -0.01 -9.98 16.77
N ILE A 357 -0.49 -10.87 17.64
CA ILE A 357 0.06 -12.23 17.82
C ILE A 357 -0.21 -13.07 16.57
N THR A 358 -1.37 -12.92 15.96
CA THR A 358 -1.77 -13.68 14.76
C THR A 358 -1.39 -12.99 13.44
N TYR A 359 -0.65 -11.88 13.51
CA TYR A 359 -0.34 -11.06 12.33
C TYR A 359 0.49 -11.78 11.26
N PHE A 360 1.21 -12.84 11.64
CA PHE A 360 1.90 -13.71 10.69
C PHE A 360 0.95 -14.37 9.69
N LEU A 361 -0.32 -14.61 10.07
CA LEU A 361 -1.35 -15.09 9.14
C LEU A 361 -1.65 -14.05 8.05
N CYS A 362 -1.74 -12.76 8.42
CA CYS A 362 -1.90 -11.67 7.44
C CYS A 362 -0.75 -11.67 6.43
N GLY A 363 0.49 -11.87 6.92
CA GLY A 363 1.67 -11.96 6.06
C GLY A 363 1.61 -13.11 5.07
N ILE A 364 1.25 -14.31 5.54
CA ILE A 364 1.10 -15.50 4.66
C ILE A 364 -0.02 -15.26 3.65
N MET A 365 -1.15 -14.69 4.08
CA MET A 365 -2.30 -14.40 3.24
C MET A 365 -1.92 -13.53 2.03
N ASP A 366 -1.08 -12.51 2.22
CA ASP A 366 -0.70 -11.57 1.15
C ASP A 366 0.41 -12.13 0.23
N LEU A 367 1.21 -13.10 0.69
CA LEU A 367 2.30 -13.67 -0.11
C LEU A 367 1.82 -14.42 -1.34
N PHE A 368 0.73 -15.21 -1.23
CA PHE A 368 0.22 -15.98 -2.36
C PHE A 368 -0.30 -15.08 -3.50
N PRO A 369 -1.15 -14.08 -3.24
CA PRO A 369 -1.49 -13.08 -4.25
C PRO A 369 -0.26 -12.38 -4.83
N GLY A 370 0.74 -12.05 -4.02
CA GLY A 370 1.99 -11.46 -4.47
C GLY A 370 2.73 -12.35 -5.48
N ALA A 371 2.90 -13.63 -5.16
CA ALA A 371 3.52 -14.61 -6.05
C ALA A 371 2.70 -14.83 -7.34
N LEU A 372 1.37 -14.95 -7.23
CA LEU A 372 0.48 -15.11 -8.38
C LEU A 372 0.52 -13.89 -9.31
N ARG A 373 0.54 -12.67 -8.76
CA ARG A 373 0.73 -11.43 -9.54
C ARG A 373 2.08 -11.41 -10.23
N GLY A 374 3.15 -11.86 -9.57
CA GLY A 374 4.47 -11.99 -10.17
C GLY A 374 4.47 -12.90 -11.41
N MET A 375 3.62 -13.92 -11.44
CA MET A 375 3.38 -14.77 -12.61
C MET A 375 2.42 -14.17 -13.65
N GLY A 376 1.77 -13.04 -13.34
CA GLY A 376 0.79 -12.37 -14.20
C GLY A 376 -0.67 -12.74 -13.92
N TYR A 377 -0.95 -13.53 -12.89
CA TYR A 377 -2.30 -13.89 -12.46
C TYR A 377 -2.75 -13.00 -11.32
N SER A 378 -3.65 -12.05 -11.56
CA SER A 378 -4.09 -11.08 -10.56
C SER A 378 -5.60 -11.11 -10.28
N ALA A 379 -6.42 -11.39 -11.30
CA ALA A 379 -7.87 -11.37 -11.17
C ALA A 379 -8.41 -12.47 -10.22
N VAL A 380 -7.93 -13.71 -10.38
CA VAL A 380 -8.38 -14.83 -9.52
C VAL A 380 -7.96 -14.63 -8.06
N PRO A 381 -6.68 -14.31 -7.74
CA PRO A 381 -6.29 -14.00 -6.36
C PRO A 381 -7.08 -12.83 -5.75
N MET A 382 -7.39 -11.80 -6.54
CA MET A 382 -8.24 -10.68 -6.09
C MET A 382 -9.61 -11.19 -5.66
N VAL A 383 -10.32 -11.93 -6.51
CA VAL A 383 -11.66 -12.45 -6.20
C VAL A 383 -11.63 -13.32 -4.95
N LEU A 384 -10.65 -14.22 -4.83
CA LEU A 384 -10.51 -15.09 -3.66
C LEU A 384 -10.17 -14.32 -2.38
N SER A 385 -9.35 -13.27 -2.45
CA SER A 385 -9.09 -12.39 -1.30
C SER A 385 -10.34 -11.61 -0.89
N VAL A 386 -11.12 -11.11 -1.85
CA VAL A 386 -12.37 -10.41 -1.56
C VAL A 386 -13.36 -11.35 -0.90
N ILE A 387 -13.58 -12.54 -1.45
CA ILE A 387 -14.50 -13.53 -0.87
C ILE A 387 -14.00 -13.96 0.52
N GLY A 388 -12.75 -14.35 0.65
CA GLY A 388 -12.16 -14.85 1.89
C GLY A 388 -12.09 -13.80 3.00
N THR A 389 -11.63 -12.60 2.70
CA THR A 389 -11.47 -11.54 3.71
C THR A 389 -12.78 -10.76 3.90
N VAL A 390 -13.30 -10.16 2.83
CA VAL A 390 -14.45 -9.26 2.93
C VAL A 390 -15.74 -10.04 3.12
N GLY A 391 -15.94 -11.13 2.37
CA GLY A 391 -17.11 -12.01 2.51
C GLY A 391 -17.22 -12.56 3.93
N THR A 392 -16.14 -13.10 4.49
CA THR A 392 -16.12 -13.60 5.86
C THR A 392 -16.47 -12.50 6.87
N ARG A 393 -15.91 -11.30 6.73
CA ARG A 393 -16.18 -10.18 7.66
C ARG A 393 -17.62 -9.67 7.56
N ILE A 394 -18.21 -9.64 6.36
CA ILE A 394 -19.62 -9.30 6.17
C ILE A 394 -20.50 -10.33 6.90
N VAL A 395 -20.27 -11.62 6.66
CA VAL A 395 -21.01 -12.69 7.35
C VAL A 395 -20.81 -12.60 8.86
N TRP A 396 -19.62 -12.28 9.32
CA TRP A 396 -19.32 -12.12 10.75
C TRP A 396 -20.06 -10.96 11.39
N VAL A 397 -20.01 -9.77 10.78
CA VAL A 397 -20.62 -8.55 11.30
C VAL A 397 -22.14 -8.63 11.31
N PHE A 398 -22.75 -9.20 10.28
CA PHE A 398 -24.21 -9.26 10.16
C PHE A 398 -24.83 -10.56 10.69
N GLY A 399 -24.07 -11.66 10.76
CA GLY A 399 -24.58 -12.97 11.17
C GLY A 399 -24.20 -13.36 12.60
N ILE A 400 -22.92 -13.20 12.98
CA ILE A 400 -22.40 -13.68 14.28
C ILE A 400 -22.40 -12.57 15.33
N PHE A 401 -21.87 -11.41 14.99
CA PHE A 401 -21.71 -10.29 15.92
C PHE A 401 -23.01 -9.80 16.55
N PRO A 402 -24.19 -9.72 15.88
CA PRO A 402 -25.42 -9.27 16.50
C PRO A 402 -25.88 -10.16 17.67
N ASN A 403 -25.56 -11.47 17.62
CA ASN A 403 -25.94 -12.45 18.65
C ASN A 403 -24.92 -12.50 19.80
N HIS A 404 -23.70 -12.02 19.61
CA HIS A 404 -22.60 -12.08 20.58
C HIS A 404 -21.84 -10.75 20.59
N ARG A 405 -22.50 -9.67 21.04
CA ARG A 405 -21.92 -8.30 21.01
C ARG A 405 -20.81 -8.15 22.02
N SER A 406 -19.57 -8.41 21.60
CA SER A 406 -18.36 -8.09 22.35
C SER A 406 -17.24 -7.66 21.39
N LEU A 407 -16.28 -6.87 21.90
CA LEU A 407 -15.11 -6.47 21.13
C LEU A 407 -14.26 -7.69 20.74
N SER A 408 -14.09 -8.65 21.66
CA SER A 408 -13.35 -9.89 21.39
C SER A 408 -13.92 -10.67 20.22
N VAL A 409 -15.27 -10.85 20.17
CA VAL A 409 -15.93 -11.53 19.04
C VAL A 409 -15.67 -10.78 17.73
N LEU A 410 -15.72 -9.45 17.75
CA LEU A 410 -15.45 -8.65 16.56
C LEU A 410 -14.00 -8.83 16.08
N PHE A 411 -13.02 -8.83 17.02
CA PHE A 411 -11.59 -8.93 16.66
C PHE A 411 -11.16 -10.33 16.21
N VAL A 412 -11.82 -11.39 16.68
CA VAL A 412 -11.62 -12.76 16.17
C VAL A 412 -11.92 -12.87 14.67
N SER A 413 -12.73 -11.98 14.09
CA SER A 413 -12.99 -11.95 12.66
C SER A 413 -11.72 -11.75 11.81
N TYR A 414 -10.67 -11.09 12.35
CA TYR A 414 -9.40 -10.89 11.65
C TYR A 414 -8.68 -12.22 11.37
N PRO A 415 -8.24 -12.99 12.39
CA PRO A 415 -7.54 -14.24 12.14
C PRO A 415 -8.40 -15.26 11.39
N VAL A 416 -9.72 -15.32 11.63
CA VAL A 416 -10.60 -16.23 10.91
C VAL A 416 -10.66 -15.89 9.42
N SER A 417 -10.83 -14.61 9.07
CA SER A 417 -10.83 -14.16 7.67
C SER A 417 -9.48 -14.43 6.99
N TRP A 418 -8.37 -14.25 7.70
CA TRP A 418 -7.03 -14.54 7.17
C TRP A 418 -6.85 -16.02 6.89
N ILE A 419 -7.24 -16.92 7.80
CA ILE A 419 -7.13 -18.38 7.61
C ILE A 419 -7.97 -18.83 6.42
N ILE A 420 -9.23 -18.39 6.29
CA ILE A 420 -10.09 -18.73 5.17
C ILE A 420 -9.45 -18.27 3.86
N THR A 421 -8.95 -17.04 3.83
CA THR A 421 -8.29 -16.49 2.64
C THR A 421 -7.01 -17.27 2.28
N ILE A 422 -6.19 -17.65 3.26
CA ILE A 422 -4.99 -18.47 3.05
C ILE A 422 -5.35 -19.77 2.37
N VAL A 423 -6.35 -20.50 2.88
CA VAL A 423 -6.79 -21.78 2.30
C VAL A 423 -7.19 -21.61 0.84
N LEU A 424 -8.01 -20.60 0.53
CA LEU A 424 -8.42 -20.30 -0.84
C LEU A 424 -7.24 -19.96 -1.75
N GLN A 425 -6.30 -19.16 -1.26
CA GLN A 425 -5.12 -18.74 -2.02
C GLN A 425 -4.12 -19.87 -2.25
N VAL A 426 -3.91 -20.75 -1.27
CA VAL A 426 -3.03 -21.94 -1.40
C VAL A 426 -3.59 -22.87 -2.47
N VAL A 427 -4.89 -23.14 -2.45
CA VAL A 427 -5.56 -23.96 -3.46
C VAL A 427 -5.41 -23.33 -4.86
N CYS A 428 -5.65 -22.03 -4.97
CA CYS A 428 -5.44 -21.31 -6.23
C CYS A 428 -3.99 -21.41 -6.73
N PHE A 429 -3.03 -21.15 -5.85
CA PHE A 429 -1.61 -21.23 -6.18
C PHE A 429 -1.23 -22.62 -6.70
N TYR A 430 -1.70 -23.69 -6.05
CA TYR A 430 -1.45 -25.05 -6.49
C TYR A 430 -1.93 -25.30 -7.93
N PHE A 431 -3.16 -24.89 -8.27
CA PHE A 431 -3.70 -25.08 -9.62
C PHE A 431 -2.98 -24.22 -10.67
N VAL A 432 -2.70 -22.97 -10.37
CA VAL A 432 -1.94 -22.09 -11.28
C VAL A 432 -0.53 -22.63 -11.50
N ARG A 433 0.13 -23.04 -10.43
CA ARG A 433 1.48 -23.61 -10.47
C ARG A 433 1.54 -24.88 -11.34
N LYS A 434 0.54 -25.77 -11.21
CA LYS A 434 0.41 -26.95 -12.05
C LYS A 434 0.26 -26.62 -13.52
N ARG A 435 -0.57 -25.63 -13.87
CA ARG A 435 -0.73 -25.13 -15.24
C ARG A 435 0.56 -24.55 -15.83
N VAL A 436 1.27 -23.76 -15.06
CA VAL A 436 2.54 -23.16 -15.47
C VAL A 436 3.57 -24.25 -15.77
N HIS A 437 3.73 -25.26 -14.93
CA HIS A 437 4.63 -26.40 -15.18
C HIS A 437 4.24 -27.23 -16.42
N GLN A 438 2.93 -27.42 -16.66
CA GLN A 438 2.49 -28.13 -17.85
C GLN A 438 2.80 -27.38 -19.14
N LYS A 439 2.70 -26.05 -19.13
CA LYS A 439 3.10 -25.21 -20.27
C LYS A 439 4.59 -25.29 -20.55
N GLU A 440 5.43 -25.26 -19.52
CA GLU A 440 6.88 -25.40 -19.67
C GLU A 440 7.26 -26.75 -20.32
N LYS A 441 6.67 -27.85 -19.83
CA LYS A 441 6.92 -29.19 -20.39
C LYS A 441 6.44 -29.37 -21.86
N ARG A 442 5.56 -28.52 -22.34
CA ARG A 442 5.09 -28.57 -23.75
C ARG A 442 5.96 -27.72 -24.69
N LEU A 443 6.79 -26.84 -24.13
CA LEU A 443 7.69 -25.95 -24.87
C LEU A 443 9.14 -26.49 -24.93
N LEU A 444 9.47 -27.46 -24.07
CA LEU A 444 10.68 -28.29 -24.12
C LEU A 444 10.45 -29.55 -24.95
#